data_95e8479518a5060a2ff7d40cf4902236
#
_entry.id   95e8479518a5060a2ff7d40cf4902236
#
_cell.length_a   1.000
_cell.length_b   1.000
_cell.length_c   1.000
_cell.angle_alpha   90.00
_cell.angle_beta   90.00
_cell.angle_gamma   90.00
#
_symmetry.space_group_name_H-M   'P 1'
#
loop_
_entity.id
_entity.type
_entity.pdbx_description
1 polymer ?
#
loop_
_entity_poly.entity_id
_entity_poly.type
_entity_poly.pdbx_seq_one_letter_code
_entity_poly.pdbx_strand_id
1 'polypeptide(L)'
;MNNEPILSILIITHNQRDLLKRCLDSVLGQKLNVPFEVIVSDDRSDDGTAEFMADLQNQITNDQLQITNLTQLVYTRCNSNDCDPKNVSERCGWNKLNVYNHARGKYFVNIDADDFLRSDDIYQSQLDMLEAHQECSMCMQDVWQVNDGEPIENGFRWPSYGRLENEKILVPIDIIDKYRALNQCYMIRRQPEVDCASLYGKHFDDTIITLHHLQFGTVVYLNRADYIWVQYKTSITKTLQGEDNIVEYGLLQLHHIRFIPSYASLFMHEGLKDIIHMFKELDMKGYHWQLTDRTQAAFRKTPGWIYRVFSYNQSKWYDRIKLKYVRLVALFYSRFKLTNWKYLYGLLIDRKSASKIDWNR
;
A
#
# COMPACT_ATOMS: atom_id res chain seq x y z
N MET A 1 10.85 31.74 12.57
CA MET A 1 10.57 31.08 11.27
C MET A 1 9.60 29.94 11.56
N ASN A 2 8.50 29.83 10.83
CA ASN A 2 7.59 28.67 11.00
C ASN A 2 8.37 27.42 10.63
N ASN A 3 8.69 26.59 11.62
CA ASN A 3 9.38 25.32 11.44
C ASN A 3 8.37 24.20 11.09
N GLU A 4 7.43 24.48 10.20
CA GLU A 4 6.53 23.42 9.75
C GLU A 4 7.29 22.45 8.82
N PRO A 5 7.11 21.15 9.00
CA PRO A 5 7.80 20.17 8.16
C PRO A 5 7.33 20.26 6.71
N ILE A 6 8.25 20.13 5.79
CA ILE A 6 7.97 19.96 4.36
C ILE A 6 7.77 18.47 4.02
N LEU A 7 8.54 17.60 4.67
CA LEU A 7 8.46 16.15 4.48
C LEU A 7 8.07 15.47 5.79
N SER A 8 7.10 14.55 5.74
CA SER A 8 6.79 13.61 6.81
C SER A 8 7.28 12.21 6.44
N ILE A 9 8.11 11.60 7.28
CA ILE A 9 8.56 10.22 7.11
C ILE A 9 7.74 9.34 8.06
N LEU A 10 6.97 8.42 7.51
CA LEU A 10 5.95 7.64 8.20
C LEU A 10 6.42 6.21 8.38
N ILE A 11 6.57 5.77 9.64
CA ILE A 11 7.08 4.45 10.01
C ILE A 11 6.01 3.71 10.80
N ILE A 12 5.73 2.47 10.44
CA ILE A 12 4.88 1.58 11.24
C ILE A 12 5.71 0.43 11.81
N THR A 13 5.40 0.01 13.03
CA THR A 13 6.11 -1.09 13.70
C THR A 13 5.18 -1.96 14.55
N HIS A 14 5.58 -3.21 14.78
CA HIS A 14 4.98 -4.12 15.74
C HIS A 14 5.99 -5.21 16.11
N ASN A 15 6.49 -5.19 17.37
CA ASN A 15 7.47 -6.16 17.88
C ASN A 15 8.72 -6.30 16.99
N GLN A 16 9.31 -5.16 16.61
CA GLN A 16 10.45 -5.08 15.69
C GLN A 16 11.50 -4.07 16.18
N ARG A 17 11.75 -3.97 17.51
CA ARG A 17 12.63 -2.93 18.09
C ARG A 17 13.98 -2.79 17.39
N ASP A 18 14.69 -3.91 17.19
CA ASP A 18 16.05 -3.86 16.63
C ASP A 18 16.03 -3.55 15.11
N LEU A 19 15.00 -3.96 14.41
CA LEU A 19 14.78 -3.60 13.01
C LEU A 19 14.39 -2.12 12.88
N LEU A 20 13.50 -1.65 13.75
CA LEU A 20 13.13 -0.23 13.83
C LEU A 20 14.35 0.66 14.10
N LYS A 21 15.29 0.21 14.95
CA LYS A 21 16.53 0.95 15.16
C LYS A 21 17.32 1.12 13.86
N ARG A 22 17.52 0.06 13.09
CA ARG A 22 18.20 0.11 11.78
C ARG A 22 17.48 1.00 10.80
N CYS A 23 16.16 0.91 10.74
CA CYS A 23 15.30 1.76 9.92
C CYS A 23 15.54 3.24 10.28
N LEU A 24 15.41 3.59 11.56
CA LEU A 24 15.59 4.94 12.08
C LEU A 24 17.01 5.48 11.83
N ASP A 25 18.05 4.66 12.03
CA ASP A 25 19.44 5.05 11.74
C ASP A 25 19.57 5.48 10.26
N SER A 26 18.92 4.78 9.32
CA SER A 26 18.95 5.13 7.89
C SER A 26 18.10 6.36 7.52
N VAL A 27 17.00 6.56 8.23
CA VAL A 27 16.06 7.67 8.02
C VAL A 27 16.62 8.97 8.62
N LEU A 28 17.10 8.93 9.85
CA LEU A 28 17.68 10.08 10.54
C LEU A 28 19.02 10.50 9.95
N GLY A 29 19.69 9.59 9.24
CA GLY A 29 20.91 9.86 8.48
C GLY A 29 20.69 10.55 7.12
N GLN A 30 19.43 10.78 6.71
CA GLN A 30 19.16 11.44 5.42
C GLN A 30 19.60 12.90 5.40
N LYS A 31 20.27 13.30 4.34
CA LYS A 31 20.71 14.67 4.06
C LYS A 31 19.58 15.45 3.39
N LEU A 32 18.70 15.99 4.19
CA LEU A 32 17.56 16.80 3.73
C LEU A 32 17.85 18.28 3.87
N ASN A 33 17.60 19.06 2.82
CA ASN A 33 17.76 20.51 2.81
C ASN A 33 16.51 21.27 3.26
N VAL A 34 15.47 20.53 3.66
CA VAL A 34 14.17 21.06 4.09
C VAL A 34 13.83 20.56 5.50
N PRO A 35 13.00 21.31 6.25
CA PRO A 35 12.46 20.81 7.51
C PRO A 35 11.67 19.52 7.31
N PHE A 36 11.91 18.52 8.16
CA PHE A 36 11.20 17.25 8.11
C PHE A 36 10.82 16.75 9.50
N GLU A 37 9.86 15.86 9.53
CA GLU A 37 9.45 15.14 10.74
C GLU A 37 9.48 13.64 10.51
N VAL A 38 9.69 12.89 11.57
CA VAL A 38 9.59 11.42 11.58
C VAL A 38 8.46 11.03 12.53
N ILE A 39 7.55 10.20 12.05
CA ILE A 39 6.39 9.74 12.82
C ILE A 39 6.42 8.22 12.86
N VAL A 40 6.55 7.66 14.06
CA VAL A 40 6.54 6.23 14.31
C VAL A 40 5.22 5.84 14.98
N SER A 41 4.45 4.97 14.35
CA SER A 41 3.26 4.38 14.94
C SER A 41 3.51 2.92 15.31
N ASP A 42 3.30 2.61 16.57
CA ASP A 42 3.51 1.29 17.15
C ASP A 42 2.17 0.59 17.41
N ASP A 43 1.99 -0.58 16.79
CA ASP A 43 0.83 -1.42 17.05
C ASP A 43 1.04 -2.28 18.32
N ARG A 44 1.16 -1.61 19.46
CA ARG A 44 1.16 -2.23 20.80
C ARG A 44 2.29 -3.24 21.01
N SER A 45 3.51 -2.91 20.60
CA SER A 45 4.70 -3.73 20.88
C SER A 45 4.92 -3.95 22.37
N ASP A 46 5.48 -5.10 22.70
CA ASP A 46 5.87 -5.53 24.06
C ASP A 46 7.35 -5.98 24.15
N ASP A 47 8.15 -5.66 23.11
CA ASP A 47 9.56 -6.04 22.94
C ASP A 47 10.56 -4.95 23.39
N GLY A 48 10.09 -3.90 24.10
CA GLY A 48 10.93 -2.76 24.52
C GLY A 48 10.99 -1.63 23.47
N THR A 49 10.15 -1.67 22.44
CA THR A 49 10.06 -0.59 21.41
C THR A 49 9.72 0.76 22.05
N ALA A 50 8.79 0.80 23.03
CA ALA A 50 8.37 2.06 23.65
C ALA A 50 9.51 2.71 24.45
N GLU A 51 10.25 1.92 25.23
CA GLU A 51 11.42 2.37 25.99
C GLU A 51 12.52 2.88 25.07
N PHE A 52 12.82 2.15 23.98
CA PHE A 52 13.78 2.57 22.97
C PHE A 52 13.39 3.92 22.33
N MET A 53 12.14 4.10 21.99
CA MET A 53 11.68 5.36 21.40
C MET A 53 11.72 6.52 22.39
N ALA A 54 11.40 6.29 23.66
CA ALA A 54 11.51 7.30 24.72
C ALA A 54 12.97 7.74 24.91
N ASP A 55 13.91 6.81 24.94
CA ASP A 55 15.34 7.10 25.06
C ASP A 55 15.84 7.90 23.85
N LEU A 56 15.47 7.54 22.64
CA LEU A 56 15.85 8.25 21.42
C LEU A 56 15.29 9.69 21.41
N GLN A 57 14.01 9.87 21.77
CA GLN A 57 13.40 11.19 21.88
C GLN A 57 14.12 12.06 22.93
N ASN A 58 14.51 11.49 24.08
CA ASN A 58 15.27 12.18 25.11
C ASN A 58 16.66 12.62 24.60
N GLN A 59 17.37 11.76 23.85
CA GLN A 59 18.67 12.10 23.27
C GLN A 59 18.57 13.30 22.31
N ILE A 60 17.52 13.34 21.46
CA ILE A 60 17.27 14.45 20.54
C ILE A 60 16.90 15.72 21.31
N THR A 61 16.00 15.63 22.28
CA THR A 61 15.51 16.79 23.06
C THR A 61 16.61 17.43 23.91
N ASN A 62 17.56 16.62 24.42
CA ASN A 62 18.67 17.08 25.25
C ASN A 62 19.93 17.41 24.43
N ASP A 63 19.82 17.60 23.11
CA ASP A 63 20.94 17.89 22.21
C ASP A 63 22.10 16.87 22.22
N GLN A 64 21.86 15.68 22.74
CA GLN A 64 22.84 14.57 22.72
C GLN A 64 22.95 13.95 21.32
N LEU A 65 21.86 14.03 20.53
CA LEU A 65 21.81 13.64 19.14
C LEU A 65 21.22 14.77 18.32
N GLN A 66 22.08 15.44 17.53
CA GLN A 66 21.65 16.55 16.65
C GLN A 66 21.42 16.03 15.23
N ILE A 67 20.22 16.26 14.71
CA ILE A 67 19.82 15.88 13.35
C ILE A 67 19.41 17.15 12.61
N THR A 68 20.15 17.46 11.55
CA THR A 68 19.92 18.67 10.76
C THR A 68 18.54 18.65 10.14
N ASN A 69 17.81 19.78 10.30
CA ASN A 69 16.46 20.00 9.75
C ASN A 69 15.35 19.09 10.30
N LEU A 70 15.64 18.22 11.27
CA LEU A 70 14.57 17.48 11.97
C LEU A 70 13.77 18.46 12.84
N THR A 71 12.47 18.57 12.59
CA THR A 71 11.55 19.40 13.38
C THR A 71 11.01 18.66 14.60
N GLN A 72 10.73 17.37 14.44
CA GLN A 72 10.29 16.51 15.53
C GLN A 72 10.42 15.01 15.19
N LEU A 73 10.59 14.21 16.22
CA LEU A 73 10.39 12.76 16.20
C LEU A 73 9.15 12.45 17.06
N VAL A 74 8.08 11.97 16.42
CA VAL A 74 6.81 11.61 17.08
C VAL A 74 6.75 10.11 17.25
N TYR A 75 6.48 9.63 18.48
CA TYR A 75 6.11 8.25 18.73
C TYR A 75 4.68 8.20 19.21
N THR A 76 3.87 7.38 18.57
CA THR A 76 2.45 7.20 18.92
C THR A 76 2.07 5.72 18.93
N ARG A 77 1.14 5.33 19.78
CA ARG A 77 0.62 3.95 19.81
C ARG A 77 -0.73 3.91 19.11
N CYS A 78 -0.88 2.94 18.21
CA CYS A 78 -2.15 2.69 17.56
C CYS A 78 -3.09 1.96 18.52
N ASN A 79 -4.13 2.64 19.01
CA ASN A 79 -5.13 2.11 19.94
C ASN A 79 -6.46 1.84 19.23
N SER A 80 -6.44 1.15 18.10
CA SER A 80 -7.68 0.81 17.45
C SER A 80 -8.43 -0.27 18.24
N ASN A 81 -9.50 0.13 18.94
CA ASN A 81 -10.47 -0.79 19.54
C ASN A 81 -11.42 -1.39 18.48
N ASP A 82 -11.39 -0.87 17.25
CA ASP A 82 -12.34 -1.20 16.18
C ASP A 82 -11.84 -2.28 15.22
N CYS A 83 -10.62 -2.80 15.41
CA CYS A 83 -10.10 -3.89 14.61
C CYS A 83 -10.07 -5.21 15.37
N ASP A 84 -10.27 -6.31 14.66
CA ASP A 84 -10.02 -7.64 15.20
C ASP A 84 -8.52 -7.77 15.51
N PRO A 85 -8.12 -7.98 16.78
CA PRO A 85 -6.72 -8.10 17.16
C PRO A 85 -5.98 -9.27 16.47
N LYS A 86 -6.71 -10.24 15.96
CA LYS A 86 -6.18 -11.36 15.18
C LYS A 86 -6.03 -11.05 13.68
N ASN A 87 -6.65 -9.98 13.21
CA ASN A 87 -6.59 -9.60 11.80
C ASN A 87 -5.42 -8.64 11.55
N VAL A 88 -4.27 -9.19 11.19
CA VAL A 88 -3.03 -8.43 10.95
C VAL A 88 -3.21 -7.35 9.89
N SER A 89 -3.97 -7.60 8.82
CA SER A 89 -4.23 -6.59 7.78
C SER A 89 -5.02 -5.38 8.29
N GLU A 90 -6.05 -5.61 9.11
CA GLU A 90 -6.81 -4.51 9.70
C GLU A 90 -5.93 -3.71 10.67
N ARG A 91 -5.11 -4.38 11.47
CA ARG A 91 -4.14 -3.73 12.37
C ARG A 91 -3.13 -2.88 11.61
N CYS A 92 -2.53 -3.42 10.53
CA CYS A 92 -1.63 -2.66 9.66
C CYS A 92 -2.32 -1.44 9.05
N GLY A 93 -3.55 -1.59 8.54
CA GLY A 93 -4.32 -0.48 7.99
C GLY A 93 -4.57 0.64 8.99
N TRP A 94 -4.99 0.31 10.21
CA TRP A 94 -5.15 1.30 11.28
C TRP A 94 -3.83 1.95 11.69
N ASN A 95 -2.74 1.18 11.74
CA ASN A 95 -1.42 1.71 12.07
C ASN A 95 -0.93 2.70 11.00
N LYS A 96 -1.12 2.39 9.72
CA LYS A 96 -0.84 3.30 8.59
C LYS A 96 -1.70 4.55 8.62
N LEU A 97 -2.99 4.41 8.91
CA LEU A 97 -3.88 5.56 9.07
C LEU A 97 -3.44 6.46 10.23
N ASN A 98 -2.98 5.87 11.33
CA ASN A 98 -2.51 6.62 12.49
C ASN A 98 -1.29 7.50 12.15
N VAL A 99 -0.25 6.98 11.48
CA VAL A 99 0.89 7.82 11.05
C VAL A 99 0.46 8.89 10.05
N TYR A 100 -0.40 8.55 9.11
CA TYR A 100 -0.90 9.49 8.11
C TYR A 100 -1.65 10.68 8.73
N ASN A 101 -2.48 10.42 9.74
CA ASN A 101 -3.24 11.46 10.44
C ASN A 101 -2.35 12.40 11.28
N HIS A 102 -1.17 11.96 11.70
CA HIS A 102 -0.20 12.78 12.41
C HIS A 102 0.70 13.59 11.46
N ALA A 103 0.76 13.22 10.18
CA ALA A 103 1.60 13.87 9.18
C ALA A 103 1.15 15.32 8.93
N ARG A 104 2.11 16.25 8.89
CA ARG A 104 1.89 17.67 8.60
C ARG A 104 2.61 18.15 7.35
N GLY A 105 3.60 17.40 6.87
CA GLY A 105 4.38 17.73 5.70
C GLY A 105 3.56 17.89 4.43
N LYS A 106 4.02 18.76 3.53
CA LYS A 106 3.52 18.89 2.16
C LYS A 106 3.71 17.58 1.37
N TYR A 107 4.75 16.83 1.69
CA TYR A 107 5.07 15.53 1.14
C TYR A 107 5.16 14.50 2.24
N PHE A 108 4.94 13.24 1.88
CA PHE A 108 5.23 12.14 2.78
C PHE A 108 5.81 10.92 2.05
N VAL A 109 6.53 10.11 2.79
CA VAL A 109 7.02 8.79 2.40
C VAL A 109 6.64 7.79 3.47
N ASN A 110 6.43 6.53 3.07
CA ASN A 110 6.24 5.42 4.00
C ASN A 110 7.50 4.56 4.00
N ILE A 111 7.84 4.01 5.15
CA ILE A 111 8.86 2.98 5.29
C ILE A 111 8.44 2.02 6.40
N ASP A 112 8.52 0.72 6.16
CA ASP A 112 8.22 -0.29 7.17
C ASP A 112 9.43 -0.47 8.10
N ALA A 113 9.21 -0.72 9.39
CA ALA A 113 10.30 -0.77 10.39
C ALA A 113 11.33 -1.88 10.14
N ASP A 114 11.00 -2.89 9.35
CA ASP A 114 11.90 -3.99 8.96
C ASP A 114 12.74 -3.69 7.71
N ASP A 115 12.52 -2.54 7.06
CA ASP A 115 13.25 -2.07 5.89
C ASP A 115 14.18 -0.90 6.23
N PHE A 116 15.02 -0.47 5.29
CA PHE A 116 15.93 0.65 5.48
C PHE A 116 16.41 1.26 4.15
N LEU A 117 17.07 2.40 4.22
CA LEU A 117 17.63 3.10 3.06
C LEU A 117 19.13 2.86 2.96
N ARG A 118 19.65 2.65 1.75
CA ARG A 118 21.09 2.44 1.52
C ARG A 118 21.87 3.72 1.16
N SER A 119 21.16 4.79 0.75
CA SER A 119 21.76 6.09 0.48
C SER A 119 21.25 7.13 1.46
N ASP A 120 22.02 8.18 1.66
CA ASP A 120 21.69 9.28 2.58
C ASP A 120 21.01 10.49 1.89
N ASP A 121 20.71 10.39 0.58
CA ASP A 121 20.17 11.48 -0.23
C ASP A 121 18.90 11.13 -1.03
N ILE A 122 18.38 9.92 -0.86
CA ILE A 122 17.27 9.45 -1.70
C ILE A 122 16.00 10.30 -1.51
N TYR A 123 15.68 10.66 -0.28
CA TYR A 123 14.49 11.47 -0.03
C TYR A 123 14.65 12.91 -0.54
N GLN A 124 15.85 13.50 -0.49
CA GLN A 124 16.08 14.77 -1.13
C GLN A 124 15.95 14.67 -2.65
N SER A 125 16.48 13.62 -3.26
CA SER A 125 16.36 13.38 -4.70
C SER A 125 14.91 13.22 -5.16
N GLN A 126 14.08 12.51 -4.40
CA GLN A 126 12.64 12.38 -4.69
C GLN A 126 11.91 13.71 -4.53
N LEU A 127 12.27 14.50 -3.52
CA LEU A 127 11.69 15.82 -3.27
C LEU A 127 12.01 16.79 -4.41
N ASP A 128 13.29 16.86 -4.81
CA ASP A 128 13.74 17.71 -5.92
C ASP A 128 12.99 17.36 -7.21
N MET A 129 12.80 16.06 -7.46
CA MET A 129 12.04 15.56 -8.60
C MET A 129 10.58 16.02 -8.58
N LEU A 130 9.91 15.96 -7.41
CA LEU A 130 8.54 16.42 -7.27
C LEU A 130 8.40 17.94 -7.34
N GLU A 131 9.40 18.68 -6.87
CA GLU A 131 9.38 20.14 -6.99
C GLU A 131 9.63 20.59 -8.45
N ALA A 132 10.42 19.83 -9.22
CA ALA A 132 10.61 20.07 -10.65
C ALA A 132 9.37 19.70 -11.50
N HIS A 133 8.55 18.74 -11.04
CA HIS A 133 7.37 18.22 -11.76
C HIS A 133 6.09 18.49 -10.98
N GLN A 134 5.57 19.72 -11.05
CA GLN A 134 4.40 20.14 -10.27
C GLN A 134 3.09 19.42 -10.68
N GLU A 135 3.02 18.90 -11.89
CA GLU A 135 1.92 18.08 -12.40
C GLU A 135 1.87 16.66 -11.82
N CYS A 136 2.97 16.24 -11.15
CA CYS A 136 3.07 14.93 -10.56
C CYS A 136 2.56 14.93 -9.11
N SER A 137 1.71 13.98 -8.80
CA SER A 137 1.27 13.71 -7.41
C SER A 137 2.25 12.83 -6.64
N MET A 138 3.11 12.09 -7.35
CA MET A 138 4.07 11.17 -6.74
C MET A 138 5.38 11.11 -7.54
N CYS A 139 6.49 10.84 -6.81
CA CYS A 139 7.76 10.42 -7.38
C CYS A 139 8.01 8.95 -6.98
N MET A 140 8.29 8.10 -7.97
CA MET A 140 8.50 6.67 -7.78
C MET A 140 9.96 6.30 -8.02
N GLN A 141 10.53 5.45 -7.16
CA GLN A 141 11.77 4.73 -7.41
C GLN A 141 11.53 3.21 -7.42
N ASP A 142 12.52 2.43 -7.82
CA ASP A 142 12.50 0.98 -7.62
C ASP A 142 12.94 0.62 -6.19
N VAL A 143 12.82 -0.64 -5.86
CA VAL A 143 13.30 -1.21 -4.60
C VAL A 143 14.48 -2.14 -4.86
N TRP A 144 15.37 -2.25 -3.90
CA TRP A 144 16.40 -3.24 -3.85
C TRP A 144 15.97 -4.36 -2.88
N GLN A 145 15.64 -5.52 -3.44
CA GLN A 145 15.18 -6.66 -2.64
C GLN A 145 16.36 -7.51 -2.20
N VAL A 146 16.39 -7.87 -0.92
CA VAL A 146 17.39 -8.78 -0.33
C VAL A 146 16.70 -9.75 0.63
N ASN A 147 17.22 -10.98 0.77
CA ASN A 147 16.71 -11.90 1.77
C ASN A 147 17.36 -11.60 3.12
N ASP A 148 16.61 -11.86 4.20
CA ASP A 148 17.12 -11.73 5.57
C ASP A 148 18.37 -12.58 5.79
N GLY A 149 19.40 -11.97 6.38
CA GLY A 149 20.70 -12.59 6.64
C GLY A 149 21.65 -12.64 5.43
N GLU A 150 21.24 -12.17 4.25
CA GLU A 150 22.12 -12.07 3.09
C GLU A 150 22.79 -10.69 2.99
N PRO A 151 24.03 -10.61 2.44
CA PRO A 151 24.66 -9.33 2.12
C PRO A 151 23.80 -8.51 1.15
N ILE A 152 23.80 -7.17 1.31
CA ILE A 152 23.01 -6.28 0.44
C ILE A 152 23.39 -6.43 -1.04
N GLU A 153 24.66 -6.71 -1.32
CA GLU A 153 25.20 -6.89 -2.68
C GLU A 153 24.58 -8.07 -3.42
N ASN A 154 24.07 -9.07 -2.69
CA ASN A 154 23.39 -10.24 -3.23
C ASN A 154 21.92 -9.97 -3.61
N GLY A 155 21.41 -8.78 -3.27
CA GLY A 155 20.08 -8.37 -3.65
C GLY A 155 19.93 -8.09 -5.14
N PHE A 156 18.72 -7.80 -5.54
CA PHE A 156 18.41 -7.42 -6.91
C PHE A 156 17.35 -6.31 -6.95
N ARG A 157 17.38 -5.55 -8.04
CA ARG A 157 16.42 -4.48 -8.30
C ARG A 157 15.04 -5.06 -8.64
N TRP A 158 13.98 -4.61 -7.91
CA TRP A 158 12.62 -5.09 -8.10
C TRP A 158 11.60 -3.93 -8.04
N PRO A 159 10.54 -3.96 -8.80
CA PRO A 159 10.41 -4.70 -10.06
C PRO A 159 11.44 -4.12 -11.02
N SER A 160 11.99 -4.89 -11.91
CA SER A 160 13.13 -4.45 -12.75
C SER A 160 12.68 -3.45 -13.84
N TYR A 161 12.16 -2.28 -13.44
CA TYR A 161 11.83 -1.17 -14.33
C TYR A 161 13.06 -0.36 -14.76
N GLY A 162 14.27 -0.81 -14.41
CA GLY A 162 15.54 -0.18 -14.77
C GLY A 162 15.75 0.07 -16.26
N ARG A 163 14.73 -0.18 -17.08
CA ARG A 163 14.65 0.19 -18.50
C ARG A 163 13.94 1.51 -18.73
N LEU A 164 13.28 2.07 -17.71
CA LEU A 164 12.69 3.40 -17.82
C LEU A 164 13.79 4.45 -17.70
N GLU A 165 13.70 5.45 -18.57
CA GLU A 165 14.56 6.62 -18.47
C GLU A 165 14.25 7.38 -17.17
N ASN A 166 15.28 8.02 -16.60
CA ASN A 166 15.07 8.94 -15.49
C ASN A 166 14.11 10.07 -15.93
N GLU A 167 13.31 10.58 -14.97
CA GLU A 167 12.28 11.60 -15.22
C GLU A 167 11.14 11.16 -16.15
N LYS A 168 11.00 9.86 -16.40
CA LYS A 168 9.86 9.36 -17.16
C LYS A 168 8.55 9.67 -16.45
N ILE A 169 7.65 10.38 -17.12
CA ILE A 169 6.29 10.63 -16.61
C ILE A 169 5.41 9.43 -16.95
N LEU A 170 4.80 8.87 -15.91
CA LEU A 170 3.88 7.74 -15.98
C LEU A 170 2.47 8.21 -15.66
N VAL A 171 1.53 7.87 -16.52
CA VAL A 171 0.12 8.15 -16.25
C VAL A 171 -0.46 7.08 -15.30
N PRO A 172 -1.53 7.38 -14.57
CA PRO A 172 -2.08 6.47 -13.56
C PRO A 172 -2.35 5.05 -14.06
N ILE A 173 -2.81 4.91 -15.31
CA ILE A 173 -3.06 3.59 -15.91
C ILE A 173 -1.77 2.77 -16.07
N ASP A 174 -0.64 3.41 -16.36
CA ASP A 174 0.64 2.71 -16.46
C ASP A 174 1.07 2.16 -15.11
N ILE A 175 0.83 2.90 -14.02
CA ILE A 175 1.12 2.44 -12.65
C ILE A 175 0.26 1.24 -12.28
N ILE A 176 -1.03 1.28 -12.59
CA ILE A 176 -1.96 0.22 -12.21
C ILE A 176 -1.73 -1.06 -13.04
N ASP A 177 -1.46 -0.91 -14.34
CA ASP A 177 -1.37 -2.04 -15.28
C ASP A 177 0.05 -2.62 -15.39
N LYS A 178 1.09 -1.77 -15.41
CA LYS A 178 2.44 -2.18 -15.81
C LYS A 178 3.52 -1.94 -14.74
N TYR A 179 3.43 -0.84 -14.01
CA TYR A 179 4.53 -0.33 -13.20
C TYR A 179 4.18 -0.24 -11.72
N ARG A 180 3.51 -1.28 -11.19
CA ARG A 180 3.25 -1.35 -9.76
C ARG A 180 4.56 -1.42 -8.99
N ALA A 181 4.74 -0.46 -8.07
CA ALA A 181 5.80 -0.51 -7.07
C ALA A 181 5.18 -0.66 -5.68
N LEU A 182 6.02 -0.97 -4.70
CA LEU A 182 5.62 -0.92 -3.30
C LEU A 182 5.27 0.52 -2.92
N ASN A 183 4.32 0.71 -2.01
CA ASN A 183 3.95 2.05 -1.55
C ASN A 183 5.15 2.82 -1.00
N GLN A 184 6.07 2.13 -0.35
CA GLN A 184 7.30 2.65 0.22
C GLN A 184 8.28 3.23 -0.83
N CYS A 185 8.10 2.90 -2.10
CA CYS A 185 8.90 3.45 -3.20
C CYS A 185 8.44 4.83 -3.66
N TYR A 186 7.29 5.30 -3.17
CA TYR A 186 6.72 6.58 -3.56
C TYR A 186 6.97 7.66 -2.51
N MET A 187 7.49 8.82 -2.95
CA MET A 187 7.24 10.08 -2.27
C MET A 187 5.94 10.66 -2.82
N ILE A 188 5.04 11.06 -1.95
CA ILE A 188 3.67 11.43 -2.28
C ILE A 188 3.42 12.88 -1.87
N ARG A 189 2.85 13.67 -2.79
CA ARG A 189 2.32 15.01 -2.50
C ARG A 189 1.01 14.85 -1.74
N ARG A 190 1.01 15.23 -0.45
CA ARG A 190 -0.12 15.04 0.44
C ARG A 190 -1.34 15.85 -0.03
N GLN A 191 -2.52 15.24 0.11
CA GLN A 191 -3.82 15.89 -0.11
C GLN A 191 -4.49 16.12 1.26
N PRO A 192 -4.22 17.23 1.95
CA PRO A 192 -4.64 17.44 3.34
C PRO A 192 -6.15 17.59 3.51
N GLU A 193 -6.87 17.93 2.44
CA GLU A 193 -8.31 18.15 2.45
C GLU A 193 -9.12 16.84 2.47
N VAL A 194 -8.45 15.69 2.31
CA VAL A 194 -9.11 14.38 2.26
C VAL A 194 -9.06 13.72 3.62
N ASP A 195 -10.23 13.50 4.19
CA ASP A 195 -10.39 12.70 5.41
C ASP A 195 -10.26 11.21 5.09
N CYS A 196 -9.03 10.71 5.12
CA CYS A 196 -8.73 9.31 4.86
C CYS A 196 -9.35 8.37 5.91
N ALA A 197 -9.52 8.82 7.16
CA ALA A 197 -10.15 8.03 8.21
C ALA A 197 -11.62 7.76 7.87
N SER A 198 -12.35 8.79 7.47
CA SER A 198 -13.75 8.66 7.06
C SER A 198 -13.91 7.83 5.78
N LEU A 199 -13.01 8.02 4.79
CA LEU A 199 -13.11 7.34 3.51
C LEU A 199 -12.71 5.86 3.58
N TYR A 200 -11.61 5.55 4.26
CA TYR A 200 -10.95 4.25 4.14
C TYR A 200 -10.92 3.45 5.45
N GLY A 201 -10.81 4.12 6.61
CA GLY A 201 -10.73 3.46 7.92
C GLY A 201 -9.70 2.32 7.92
N LYS A 202 -10.10 1.15 8.36
CA LYS A 202 -9.26 -0.06 8.42
C LYS A 202 -8.80 -0.61 7.05
N HIS A 203 -9.30 -0.07 5.96
CA HIS A 203 -8.90 -0.42 4.60
C HIS A 203 -7.80 0.49 4.05
N PHE A 204 -7.23 1.36 4.90
CA PHE A 204 -6.14 2.26 4.54
C PHE A 204 -4.82 1.48 4.43
N ASP A 205 -4.66 0.75 3.33
CA ASP A 205 -3.48 -0.03 3.00
C ASP A 205 -2.60 0.67 1.94
N ASP A 206 -1.46 0.06 1.63
CA ASP A 206 -0.50 0.57 0.65
C ASP A 206 -1.11 0.82 -0.71
N THR A 207 -2.00 -0.07 -1.13
CA THR A 207 -2.66 0.03 -2.44
C THR A 207 -3.61 1.22 -2.45
N ILE A 208 -4.42 1.38 -1.40
CA ILE A 208 -5.36 2.50 -1.27
C ILE A 208 -4.61 3.84 -1.22
N ILE A 209 -3.52 3.95 -0.46
CA ILE A 209 -2.71 5.17 -0.38
C ILE A 209 -2.23 5.57 -1.78
N THR A 210 -1.61 4.63 -2.50
CA THR A 210 -1.10 4.88 -3.85
C THR A 210 -2.21 5.27 -4.81
N LEU A 211 -3.28 4.48 -4.88
CA LEU A 211 -4.38 4.68 -5.81
C LEU A 211 -5.17 5.96 -5.53
N HIS A 212 -5.31 6.32 -4.25
CA HIS A 212 -5.93 7.58 -3.87
C HIS A 212 -5.18 8.76 -4.48
N HIS A 213 -3.85 8.80 -4.31
CA HIS A 213 -3.04 9.92 -4.76
C HIS A 213 -2.82 9.95 -6.28
N LEU A 214 -2.95 8.80 -6.98
CA LEU A 214 -2.97 8.74 -8.45
C LEU A 214 -4.13 9.53 -9.09
N GLN A 215 -5.18 9.87 -8.34
CA GLN A 215 -6.28 10.68 -8.85
C GLN A 215 -5.91 12.15 -9.01
N PHE A 216 -4.83 12.62 -8.39
CA PHE A 216 -4.45 14.03 -8.32
C PHE A 216 -3.29 14.41 -9.25
N GLY A 217 -2.73 13.46 -9.98
CA GLY A 217 -1.64 13.76 -10.91
C GLY A 217 -1.00 12.51 -11.52
N THR A 218 0.04 12.76 -12.29
CA THR A 218 0.92 11.74 -12.86
C THR A 218 2.00 11.32 -11.86
N VAL A 219 2.84 10.38 -12.24
CA VAL A 219 3.98 9.90 -11.43
C VAL A 219 5.26 10.15 -12.21
N VAL A 220 6.23 10.81 -11.60
CA VAL A 220 7.58 10.91 -12.15
C VAL A 220 8.45 9.78 -11.64
N TYR A 221 9.20 9.15 -12.53
CA TYR A 221 10.07 8.02 -12.19
C TYR A 221 11.51 8.51 -11.97
N LEU A 222 12.05 8.20 -10.79
CA LEU A 222 13.45 8.38 -10.43
C LEU A 222 14.19 7.04 -10.60
N ASN A 223 15.12 6.97 -11.54
CA ASN A 223 15.84 5.73 -11.87
C ASN A 223 16.89 5.35 -10.79
N ARG A 224 16.40 5.13 -9.57
CA ARG A 224 17.19 4.70 -8.40
C ARG A 224 16.49 3.51 -7.72
N ALA A 225 17.22 2.79 -6.84
CA ALA A 225 16.71 1.69 -6.04
C ALA A 225 17.41 1.69 -4.67
N ASP A 226 17.14 2.71 -3.86
CA ASP A 226 17.81 2.94 -2.59
C ASP A 226 16.96 2.52 -1.38
N TYR A 227 15.72 2.14 -1.59
CA TYR A 227 14.90 1.48 -0.60
C TYR A 227 15.26 0.00 -0.56
N ILE A 228 15.71 -0.49 0.60
CA ILE A 228 16.06 -1.91 0.81
C ILE A 228 14.87 -2.63 1.39
N TRP A 229 14.27 -3.50 0.58
CA TRP A 229 13.17 -4.38 1.00
C TRP A 229 13.73 -5.73 1.46
N VAL A 230 13.62 -5.99 2.76
CA VAL A 230 14.15 -7.21 3.35
C VAL A 230 13.07 -8.29 3.38
N GLN A 231 13.38 -9.43 2.79
CA GLN A 231 12.47 -10.58 2.72
C GLN A 231 12.68 -11.51 3.90
N TYR A 232 11.89 -11.35 4.96
CA TYR A 232 11.89 -12.26 6.10
C TYR A 232 11.07 -13.53 5.80
N LYS A 233 11.48 -14.67 6.35
CA LYS A 233 10.70 -15.93 6.27
C LYS A 233 9.34 -15.81 6.94
N THR A 234 9.23 -14.95 7.93
CA THR A 234 8.03 -14.67 8.72
C THR A 234 7.19 -13.52 8.17
N SER A 235 7.56 -12.92 7.03
CA SER A 235 6.76 -11.86 6.40
C SER A 235 5.33 -12.30 6.15
N ILE A 236 4.38 -11.40 6.38
CA ILE A 236 2.93 -11.64 6.16
C ILE A 236 2.69 -12.17 4.75
N THR A 237 3.38 -11.61 3.76
CA THR A 237 3.27 -12.05 2.35
C THR A 237 3.75 -13.48 2.10
N LYS A 238 4.65 -14.02 2.93
CA LYS A 238 5.18 -15.40 2.82
C LYS A 238 4.39 -16.41 3.64
N THR A 239 3.68 -15.95 4.67
CA THR A 239 2.80 -16.81 5.48
C THR A 239 1.47 -17.10 4.78
N LEU A 240 1.11 -16.32 3.75
CA LEU A 240 0.01 -16.62 2.85
C LEU A 240 0.48 -17.62 1.79
N GLN A 241 -0.26 -18.71 1.59
CA GLN A 241 0.02 -19.64 0.51
C GLN A 241 -0.20 -18.94 -0.83
N GLY A 242 0.62 -19.27 -1.86
CA GLY A 242 0.67 -18.52 -3.11
C GLY A 242 -0.67 -18.31 -3.82
N GLU A 243 -1.55 -19.33 -3.78
CA GLU A 243 -2.89 -19.27 -4.36
C GLU A 243 -3.81 -18.31 -3.60
N ASP A 244 -3.73 -18.29 -2.26
CA ASP A 244 -4.51 -17.38 -1.42
C ASP A 244 -4.14 -15.92 -1.67
N ASN A 245 -2.86 -15.63 -1.95
CA ASN A 245 -2.41 -14.29 -2.31
C ASN A 245 -3.07 -13.78 -3.60
N ILE A 246 -3.08 -14.59 -4.65
CA ILE A 246 -3.68 -14.20 -5.95
C ILE A 246 -5.16 -13.89 -5.79
N VAL A 247 -5.88 -14.71 -5.01
CA VAL A 247 -7.30 -14.50 -4.70
C VAL A 247 -7.50 -13.21 -3.94
N GLU A 248 -6.70 -12.99 -2.90
CA GLU A 248 -6.82 -11.83 -2.06
C GLU A 248 -6.55 -10.55 -2.84
N TYR A 249 -5.50 -10.51 -3.66
CA TYR A 249 -5.24 -9.37 -4.55
C TYR A 249 -6.38 -9.12 -5.53
N GLY A 250 -6.92 -10.14 -6.17
CA GLY A 250 -8.07 -10.00 -7.05
C GLY A 250 -9.30 -9.44 -6.35
N LEU A 251 -9.56 -9.87 -5.12
CA LEU A 251 -10.68 -9.37 -4.31
C LEU A 251 -10.46 -7.94 -3.83
N LEU A 252 -9.25 -7.57 -3.43
CA LEU A 252 -8.89 -6.21 -3.08
C LEU A 252 -9.13 -5.27 -4.26
N GLN A 253 -8.72 -5.65 -5.48
CA GLN A 253 -9.00 -4.87 -6.68
C GLN A 253 -10.50 -4.63 -6.88
N LEU A 254 -11.32 -5.67 -6.70
CA LEU A 254 -12.78 -5.51 -6.79
C LEU A 254 -13.36 -4.63 -5.68
N HIS A 255 -12.74 -4.65 -4.51
CA HIS A 255 -13.14 -3.80 -3.39
C HIS A 255 -12.81 -2.32 -3.64
N HIS A 256 -11.67 -2.04 -4.25
CA HIS A 256 -11.20 -0.68 -4.57
C HIS A 256 -12.14 0.09 -5.53
N ILE A 257 -12.97 -0.59 -6.33
CA ILE A 257 -13.96 0.03 -7.21
C ILE A 257 -14.83 1.07 -6.48
N ARG A 258 -15.17 0.81 -5.23
CA ARG A 258 -16.00 1.70 -4.42
C ARG A 258 -15.27 2.98 -4.00
N PHE A 259 -13.99 2.85 -3.70
CA PHE A 259 -13.19 3.94 -3.13
C PHE A 259 -12.59 4.83 -4.22
N ILE A 260 -12.33 4.26 -5.41
CA ILE A 260 -11.66 4.96 -6.50
C ILE A 260 -12.44 4.76 -7.79
N PRO A 261 -13.62 5.40 -7.90
CA PRO A 261 -14.53 5.23 -9.04
C PRO A 261 -13.91 5.52 -10.40
N SER A 262 -12.94 6.44 -10.45
CA SER A 262 -12.25 6.82 -11.70
C SER A 262 -11.53 5.66 -12.38
N TYR A 263 -11.12 4.65 -11.62
CA TYR A 263 -10.42 3.46 -12.12
C TYR A 263 -11.23 2.17 -12.00
N ALA A 264 -12.53 2.28 -11.74
CA ALA A 264 -13.41 1.13 -11.47
C ALA A 264 -13.34 0.05 -12.55
N SER A 265 -13.32 0.44 -13.83
CA SER A 265 -13.26 -0.51 -14.95
C SER A 265 -11.94 -1.29 -14.97
N LEU A 266 -10.84 -0.63 -14.66
CA LEU A 266 -9.52 -1.24 -14.63
C LEU A 266 -9.39 -2.20 -13.45
N PHE A 267 -9.80 -1.79 -12.25
CA PHE A 267 -9.80 -2.65 -11.06
C PHE A 267 -10.67 -3.89 -11.25
N MET A 268 -11.82 -3.73 -11.87
CA MET A 268 -12.68 -4.87 -12.19
C MET A 268 -12.00 -5.81 -13.18
N HIS A 269 -11.36 -5.27 -14.21
CA HIS A 269 -10.67 -6.08 -15.22
C HIS A 269 -9.52 -6.88 -14.60
N GLU A 270 -8.63 -6.22 -13.87
CA GLU A 270 -7.46 -6.85 -13.25
C GLU A 270 -7.87 -7.83 -12.15
N GLY A 271 -8.76 -7.46 -11.24
CA GLY A 271 -9.24 -8.36 -10.20
C GLY A 271 -9.91 -9.61 -10.74
N LEU A 272 -10.72 -9.48 -11.80
CA LEU A 272 -11.34 -10.64 -12.44
C LEU A 272 -10.35 -11.46 -13.27
N LYS A 273 -9.30 -10.85 -13.83
CA LYS A 273 -8.22 -11.55 -14.52
C LYS A 273 -7.47 -12.47 -13.55
N ASP A 274 -7.09 -11.95 -12.39
CA ASP A 274 -6.39 -12.72 -11.36
C ASP A 274 -7.24 -13.90 -10.88
N ILE A 275 -8.51 -13.64 -10.59
CA ILE A 275 -9.47 -14.67 -10.21
C ILE A 275 -9.62 -15.75 -11.29
N ILE A 276 -9.70 -15.38 -12.58
CA ILE A 276 -9.84 -16.35 -13.68
C ILE A 276 -8.55 -17.15 -13.87
N HIS A 277 -7.39 -16.50 -13.75
CA HIS A 277 -6.10 -17.15 -13.84
C HIS A 277 -5.98 -18.25 -12.80
N MET A 278 -6.30 -17.93 -11.57
CA MET A 278 -6.33 -18.86 -10.47
C MET A 278 -7.24 -20.08 -10.72
N PHE A 279 -8.46 -19.87 -11.20
CA PHE A 279 -9.34 -21.01 -11.53
C PHE A 279 -8.74 -21.94 -12.56
N LYS A 280 -8.03 -21.42 -13.56
CA LYS A 280 -7.33 -22.26 -14.55
C LYS A 280 -6.22 -23.09 -13.91
N GLU A 281 -5.44 -22.48 -13.03
CA GLU A 281 -4.36 -23.16 -12.32
C GLU A 281 -4.87 -24.29 -11.41
N LEU A 282 -5.97 -24.05 -10.74
CA LEU A 282 -6.56 -24.99 -9.78
C LEU A 282 -7.32 -26.13 -10.46
N ASP A 283 -8.08 -25.84 -11.51
CA ASP A 283 -8.72 -26.88 -12.33
C ASP A 283 -7.69 -27.87 -12.91
N MET A 284 -6.47 -27.38 -13.22
CA MET A 284 -5.38 -28.25 -13.72
C MET A 284 -4.71 -29.08 -12.61
N LYS A 285 -4.71 -28.59 -11.36
CA LYS A 285 -4.01 -29.27 -10.25
C LYS A 285 -4.91 -30.16 -9.39
N GLY A 286 -6.22 -30.17 -9.61
CA GLY A 286 -7.17 -30.96 -8.82
C GLY A 286 -7.29 -30.54 -7.36
N TYR A 287 -7.01 -29.27 -7.05
CA TYR A 287 -6.94 -28.75 -5.71
C TYR A 287 -8.31 -28.53 -5.08
N HIS A 288 -8.47 -28.98 -3.83
CA HIS A 288 -9.58 -28.60 -2.95
C HIS A 288 -9.15 -27.42 -2.07
N TRP A 289 -9.82 -26.29 -2.23
CA TRP A 289 -9.54 -25.08 -1.49
C TRP A 289 -10.01 -25.12 -0.05
N GLN A 290 -9.15 -24.69 0.85
CA GLN A 290 -9.56 -24.09 2.12
C GLN A 290 -9.10 -22.62 2.09
N LEU A 291 -10.08 -21.71 2.00
CA LEU A 291 -9.80 -20.29 2.12
C LEU A 291 -9.27 -20.01 3.51
N THR A 292 -8.20 -19.22 3.60
CA THR A 292 -7.73 -18.72 4.90
C THR A 292 -8.81 -17.85 5.56
N ASP A 293 -8.78 -17.73 6.87
CA ASP A 293 -9.73 -16.85 7.62
C ASP A 293 -9.70 -15.42 7.10
N ARG A 294 -8.54 -14.92 6.68
CA ARG A 294 -8.35 -13.63 6.08
C ARG A 294 -9.08 -13.50 4.74
N THR A 295 -8.89 -14.45 3.85
CA THR A 295 -9.57 -14.49 2.56
C THR A 295 -11.08 -14.64 2.75
N GLN A 296 -11.53 -15.45 3.71
CA GLN A 296 -12.94 -15.57 4.05
C GLN A 296 -13.53 -14.25 4.58
N ALA A 297 -12.80 -13.50 5.39
CA ALA A 297 -13.22 -12.19 5.88
C ALA A 297 -13.34 -11.16 4.74
N ALA A 298 -12.39 -11.16 3.79
CA ALA A 298 -12.46 -10.36 2.57
C ALA A 298 -13.68 -10.73 1.72
N PHE A 299 -13.99 -12.03 1.60
CA PHE A 299 -15.16 -12.52 0.88
C PHE A 299 -16.48 -12.13 1.51
N ARG A 300 -16.59 -12.09 2.82
CA ARG A 300 -17.84 -11.68 3.49
C ARG A 300 -18.28 -10.27 3.11
N LYS A 301 -17.33 -9.43 2.63
CA LYS A 301 -17.60 -8.09 2.14
C LYS A 301 -17.82 -8.04 0.62
N THR A 302 -17.65 -9.17 -0.08
CA THR A 302 -17.79 -9.29 -1.52
C THR A 302 -19.17 -9.80 -1.90
N PRO A 303 -19.72 -9.44 -3.07
CA PRO A 303 -21.05 -9.86 -3.51
C PRO A 303 -21.22 -11.39 -3.57
N GLY A 304 -22.35 -11.88 -3.09
CA GLY A 304 -22.61 -13.28 -2.80
C GLY A 304 -22.43 -14.28 -3.96
N TRP A 305 -22.53 -13.86 -5.25
CA TRP A 305 -22.27 -14.76 -6.36
C TRP A 305 -20.77 -14.99 -6.60
N ILE A 306 -19.94 -14.00 -6.33
CA ILE A 306 -18.45 -14.13 -6.37
C ILE A 306 -18.04 -15.10 -5.27
N TYR A 307 -18.60 -14.97 -4.07
CA TYR A 307 -18.37 -15.92 -3.00
C TYR A 307 -18.70 -17.36 -3.42
N ARG A 308 -19.81 -17.59 -4.15
CA ARG A 308 -20.17 -18.93 -4.66
C ARG A 308 -19.19 -19.46 -5.71
N VAL A 309 -18.63 -18.57 -6.53
CA VAL A 309 -17.59 -18.98 -7.51
C VAL A 309 -16.39 -19.56 -6.79
N PHE A 310 -16.03 -18.99 -5.65
CA PHE A 310 -14.89 -19.41 -4.85
C PHE A 310 -15.17 -20.59 -3.91
N SER A 311 -16.42 -20.82 -3.54
CA SER A 311 -16.80 -22.03 -2.85
C SER A 311 -16.86 -23.15 -3.87
N TYR A 312 -15.76 -23.86 -4.12
CA TYR A 312 -15.62 -24.88 -5.18
C TYR A 312 -16.79 -25.83 -5.26
N ASN A 313 -17.35 -26.27 -4.11
CA ASN A 313 -18.51 -27.13 -4.02
C ASN A 313 -19.85 -26.44 -4.36
N GLN A 314 -19.87 -25.12 -4.52
CA GLN A 314 -21.08 -24.33 -4.80
C GLN A 314 -21.02 -23.60 -6.16
N SER A 315 -19.84 -23.60 -6.83
CA SER A 315 -19.65 -22.93 -8.11
C SER A 315 -20.43 -23.66 -9.21
N LYS A 316 -21.36 -22.94 -9.79
CA LYS A 316 -22.15 -23.43 -10.92
C LYS A 316 -21.53 -22.94 -12.23
N TRP A 317 -21.68 -23.70 -13.32
CA TRP A 317 -21.12 -23.39 -14.63
C TRP A 317 -21.53 -21.96 -15.12
N TYR A 318 -22.73 -21.51 -14.81
CA TYR A 318 -23.21 -20.18 -15.19
C TYR A 318 -22.52 -19.04 -14.41
N ASP A 319 -22.04 -19.27 -13.18
CA ASP A 319 -21.27 -18.29 -12.43
C ASP A 319 -19.92 -18.05 -13.13
N ARG A 320 -19.30 -19.10 -13.68
CA ARG A 320 -18.06 -18.99 -14.48
C ARG A 320 -18.27 -18.23 -15.80
N ILE A 321 -19.40 -18.44 -16.46
CA ILE A 321 -19.77 -17.69 -17.66
C ILE A 321 -20.00 -16.22 -17.31
N LYS A 322 -20.73 -15.95 -16.22
CA LYS A 322 -20.97 -14.59 -15.74
C LYS A 322 -19.66 -13.88 -15.43
N LEU A 323 -18.69 -14.55 -14.78
CA LEU A 323 -17.38 -13.99 -14.51
C LEU A 323 -16.67 -13.54 -15.78
N LYS A 324 -16.63 -14.40 -16.80
CA LYS A 324 -16.03 -14.04 -18.10
C LYS A 324 -16.74 -12.87 -18.78
N TYR A 325 -18.07 -12.86 -18.75
CA TYR A 325 -18.86 -11.77 -19.30
C TYR A 325 -18.58 -10.45 -18.61
N VAL A 326 -18.61 -10.40 -17.29
CA VAL A 326 -18.34 -9.20 -16.50
C VAL A 326 -16.93 -8.67 -16.77
N ARG A 327 -15.94 -9.57 -16.90
CA ARG A 327 -14.58 -9.19 -17.27
C ARG A 327 -14.51 -8.55 -18.66
N LEU A 328 -15.20 -9.10 -19.64
CA LEU A 328 -15.23 -8.51 -21.00
C LEU A 328 -15.87 -7.12 -20.99
N VAL A 329 -16.95 -6.93 -20.23
CA VAL A 329 -17.56 -5.60 -20.04
C VAL A 329 -16.56 -4.64 -19.40
N ALA A 330 -15.86 -5.06 -18.33
CA ALA A 330 -14.86 -4.24 -17.68
C ALA A 330 -13.70 -3.85 -18.61
N LEU A 331 -13.23 -4.80 -19.44
CA LEU A 331 -12.21 -4.53 -20.46
C LEU A 331 -12.69 -3.49 -21.49
N PHE A 332 -13.93 -3.61 -21.96
CA PHE A 332 -14.53 -2.65 -22.87
C PHE A 332 -14.59 -1.26 -22.26
N TYR A 333 -15.09 -1.13 -21.03
CA TYR A 333 -15.16 0.14 -20.30
C TYR A 333 -13.78 0.74 -20.08
N SER A 334 -12.77 -0.06 -19.70
CA SER A 334 -11.41 0.40 -19.55
C SER A 334 -10.83 0.94 -20.86
N ARG A 335 -11.02 0.22 -21.97
CA ARG A 335 -10.52 0.61 -23.30
C ARG A 335 -11.12 1.92 -23.80
N PHE A 336 -12.38 2.18 -23.50
CA PHE A 336 -13.10 3.40 -23.92
C PHE A 336 -13.12 4.47 -22.82
N LYS A 337 -12.36 4.32 -21.74
CA LYS A 337 -12.27 5.26 -20.60
C LYS A 337 -13.65 5.62 -20.00
N LEU A 338 -14.57 4.67 -20.00
CA LEU A 338 -15.89 4.84 -19.40
C LEU A 338 -15.83 4.67 -17.89
N THR A 339 -16.44 5.58 -17.13
CA THR A 339 -16.30 5.67 -15.66
C THR A 339 -17.58 5.33 -14.89
N ASN A 340 -18.58 4.70 -15.51
CA ASN A 340 -19.81 4.36 -14.81
C ASN A 340 -19.58 3.21 -13.80
N TRP A 341 -18.94 3.52 -12.67
CA TRP A 341 -18.58 2.57 -11.64
C TRP A 341 -19.81 1.94 -10.98
N LYS A 342 -20.93 2.68 -10.85
CA LYS A 342 -22.19 2.15 -10.27
C LYS A 342 -22.73 0.99 -11.12
N TYR A 343 -22.69 1.13 -12.43
CA TYR A 343 -23.07 0.06 -13.35
C TYR A 343 -22.11 -1.15 -13.23
N LEU A 344 -20.81 -0.90 -13.29
CA LEU A 344 -19.80 -1.96 -13.17
C LEU A 344 -19.90 -2.70 -11.85
N TYR A 345 -20.02 -1.96 -10.75
CA TYR A 345 -20.20 -2.56 -9.43
C TYR A 345 -21.53 -3.32 -9.33
N GLY A 346 -22.58 -2.80 -9.95
CA GLY A 346 -23.88 -3.46 -10.06
C GLY A 346 -23.83 -4.82 -10.77
N LEU A 347 -22.88 -5.03 -11.70
CA LEU A 347 -22.64 -6.33 -12.30
C LEU A 347 -22.06 -7.36 -11.33
N LEU A 348 -21.35 -6.90 -10.31
CA LEU A 348 -20.72 -7.76 -9.30
C LEU A 348 -21.68 -8.17 -8.19
N ILE A 349 -22.66 -7.34 -7.83
CA ILE A 349 -23.58 -7.58 -6.72
C ILE A 349 -24.86 -8.29 -7.16
N ASP A 350 -25.43 -9.07 -6.27
CA ASP A 350 -26.77 -9.60 -6.45
C ASP A 350 -27.84 -8.56 -6.04
N ARG A 351 -29.09 -8.76 -6.48
CA ARG A 351 -30.18 -7.83 -6.22
C ARG A 351 -30.47 -7.60 -4.73
N LYS A 352 -30.21 -8.59 -3.87
CA LYS A 352 -30.43 -8.49 -2.41
C LYS A 352 -29.35 -7.64 -1.74
N SER A 353 -28.11 -7.72 -2.25
CA SER A 353 -27.00 -6.90 -1.76
C SER A 353 -27.07 -5.47 -2.28
N ALA A 354 -27.58 -5.26 -3.50
CA ALA A 354 -27.74 -3.95 -4.10
C ALA A 354 -28.66 -3.01 -3.28
N SER A 355 -29.69 -3.55 -2.65
CA SER A 355 -30.64 -2.75 -1.83
C SER A 355 -30.04 -2.22 -0.51
N LYS A 356 -28.87 -2.74 -0.11
CA LYS A 356 -28.19 -2.35 1.14
C LYS A 356 -27.03 -1.38 0.92
N ILE A 357 -26.76 -1.00 -0.32
CA ILE A 357 -25.65 -0.12 -0.66
C ILE A 357 -26.13 1.31 -0.72
N ASP A 358 -25.48 2.17 0.06
CA ASP A 358 -25.60 3.61 -0.11
C ASP A 358 -24.85 4.04 -1.38
N TRP A 359 -25.59 4.26 -2.45
CA TRP A 359 -25.03 4.64 -3.75
C TRP A 359 -24.57 6.11 -3.84
N ASN A 360 -24.78 6.87 -2.77
CA ASN A 360 -24.44 8.29 -2.69
C ASN A 360 -23.14 8.56 -1.91
N ARG A 361 -22.56 7.52 -1.35
CA ARG A 361 -21.23 7.57 -0.71
C ARG A 361 -20.14 7.23 -1.68
#